data_71d22a670185998ddff888a5cdfde947
#
_entry.id   71d22a670185998ddff888a5cdfde947
#
_cell.length_a   1.000
_cell.length_b   1.000
_cell.length_c   1.000
_cell.angle_alpha   90.00
_cell.angle_beta   90.00
_cell.angle_gamma   90.00
#
_symmetry.space_group_name_H-M   'P 1'
#
loop_
_entity.id
_entity.type
_entity.pdbx_description
1 polymer ?
#
loop_
_entity_poly.entity_id
_entity_poly.type
_entity_poly.pdbx_seq_one_letter_code
_entity_poly.pdbx_strand_id
1 'polypeptide(L)'
;MNLITSRDNPLVKTLRRLAQESNAYRKLGQFWLEGDHLCRAAVQRGVRPVRVVLAESLSATVQAEEWLALDVPVTVMSDALFESLSGLESSARMGFVVDHAAVPAILPDAPTVILDRLQDAGNVGAILRCASAFGFRQVLALQGTAALWSHKVLRAGMGAHFGLQLAEGLQESDLDALSLPLVTTSSHSGPCLHELQRQNRLPARCAWVMGHEGQGVRESLMARASLQVRIAQPGGEESLNVATAAAICLHASATAGL
;
A
#
# COMPACT_ATOMS: atom_id res chain seq x y z
N MET A 1 29.51 8.28 15.77
CA MET A 1 28.12 7.79 15.93
C MET A 1 28.07 6.91 17.16
N ASN A 2 27.05 7.05 18.02
CA ASN A 2 26.92 6.18 19.20
C ASN A 2 26.22 4.87 18.79
N LEU A 3 26.84 3.73 19.09
CA LEU A 3 26.28 2.41 18.86
C LEU A 3 25.22 2.09 19.93
N ILE A 4 24.03 1.74 19.52
CA ILE A 4 22.94 1.28 20.40
C ILE A 4 22.98 -0.25 20.49
N THR A 5 23.12 -0.74 21.73
CA THR A 5 23.14 -2.17 22.04
C THR A 5 22.02 -2.61 22.99
N SER A 6 21.36 -1.64 23.65
CA SER A 6 20.32 -1.91 24.66
C SER A 6 18.93 -2.01 24.03
N ARG A 7 18.21 -3.08 24.35
CA ARG A 7 16.79 -3.27 24.00
C ARG A 7 15.87 -2.26 24.70
N ASP A 8 16.33 -1.64 25.78
CA ASP A 8 15.58 -0.65 26.56
C ASP A 8 15.68 0.77 26.02
N ASN A 9 16.52 0.98 25.00
CA ASN A 9 16.63 2.28 24.35
C ASN A 9 15.25 2.74 23.81
N PRO A 10 14.82 3.98 24.05
CA PRO A 10 13.52 4.49 23.59
C PRO A 10 13.29 4.36 22.09
N LEU A 11 14.31 4.61 21.27
CA LEU A 11 14.22 4.44 19.82
C LEU A 11 13.94 2.98 19.43
N VAL A 12 14.62 2.02 20.07
CA VAL A 12 14.42 0.59 19.83
C VAL A 12 12.98 0.18 20.16
N LYS A 13 12.44 0.67 21.28
CA LYS A 13 11.04 0.43 21.67
C LYS A 13 10.06 1.01 20.63
N THR A 14 10.34 2.21 20.14
CA THR A 14 9.54 2.85 19.08
C THR A 14 9.58 2.03 17.78
N LEU A 15 10.77 1.68 17.31
CA LEU A 15 10.94 0.89 16.07
C LEU A 15 10.25 -0.47 16.16
N ARG A 16 10.38 -1.15 17.31
CA ARG A 16 9.70 -2.44 17.54
C ARG A 16 8.18 -2.29 17.42
N ARG A 17 7.61 -1.25 17.99
CA ARG A 17 6.17 -0.97 17.86
C ARG A 17 5.78 -0.70 16.41
N LEU A 18 6.54 0.12 15.68
CA LEU A 18 6.29 0.40 14.27
C LEU A 18 6.41 -0.85 13.38
N ALA A 19 7.30 -1.78 13.71
CA ALA A 19 7.49 -3.02 12.98
C ALA A 19 6.41 -4.09 13.29
N GLN A 20 5.86 -4.10 14.50
CA GLN A 20 4.99 -5.19 14.98
C GLN A 20 3.52 -4.80 15.12
N GLU A 21 3.20 -3.55 15.49
CA GLU A 21 1.84 -3.08 15.70
C GLU A 21 1.31 -2.39 14.43
N SER A 22 0.29 -2.95 13.78
CA SER A 22 -0.23 -2.47 12.49
C SER A 22 -0.68 -1.00 12.51
N ASN A 23 -1.12 -0.48 13.66
CA ASN A 23 -1.64 0.88 13.79
C ASN A 23 -0.72 1.82 14.58
N ALA A 24 0.50 1.39 14.92
CA ALA A 24 1.43 2.19 15.72
C ALA A 24 1.75 3.54 15.07
N TYR A 25 1.89 3.57 13.74
CA TYR A 25 2.20 4.78 12.98
C TYR A 25 1.20 5.91 13.18
N ARG A 26 -0.10 5.60 13.36
CA ARG A 26 -1.14 6.62 13.63
C ARG A 26 -0.94 7.34 14.96
N LYS A 27 -0.49 6.60 15.99
CA LYS A 27 -0.23 7.15 17.33
C LYS A 27 1.12 7.84 17.43
N LEU A 28 2.11 7.32 16.71
CA LEU A 28 3.48 7.80 16.76
C LEU A 28 3.77 8.89 15.73
N GLY A 29 2.88 9.09 14.75
CA GLY A 29 3.08 10.04 13.65
C GLY A 29 4.22 9.66 12.72
N GLN A 30 4.69 8.42 12.78
CA GLN A 30 5.84 7.93 12.01
C GLN A 30 5.61 6.50 11.56
N PHE A 31 6.26 6.07 10.47
CA PHE A 31 6.30 4.69 10.03
C PHE A 31 7.74 4.22 9.79
N TRP A 32 7.92 2.90 9.77
CA TRP A 32 9.20 2.24 9.60
C TRP A 32 9.31 1.59 8.22
N LEU A 33 10.30 2.02 7.46
CA LEU A 33 10.70 1.37 6.21
C LEU A 33 11.89 0.47 6.49
N GLU A 34 11.76 -0.81 6.23
CA GLU A 34 12.82 -1.78 6.42
C GLU A 34 13.35 -2.27 5.09
N GLY A 35 14.66 -2.16 4.93
CA GLY A 35 15.40 -2.69 3.80
C GLY A 35 15.75 -1.69 2.72
N ASP A 36 16.85 -1.96 2.05
CA ASP A 36 17.45 -1.10 1.03
C ASP A 36 16.46 -0.74 -0.10
N HIS A 37 15.72 -1.73 -0.59
CA HIS A 37 14.78 -1.53 -1.70
C HIS A 37 13.69 -0.50 -1.38
N LEU A 38 13.04 -0.62 -0.21
CA LEU A 38 11.99 0.34 0.19
C LEU A 38 12.56 1.72 0.46
N CYS A 39 13.73 1.80 1.08
CA CYS A 39 14.40 3.06 1.35
C CYS A 39 14.79 3.77 0.05
N ARG A 40 15.33 3.05 -0.93
CA ARG A 40 15.63 3.60 -2.26
C ARG A 40 14.37 4.08 -2.98
N ALA A 41 13.30 3.28 -2.97
CA ALA A 41 12.04 3.66 -3.59
C ALA A 41 11.47 4.95 -2.98
N ALA A 42 11.61 5.12 -1.65
CA ALA A 42 11.20 6.34 -0.96
C ALA A 42 12.02 7.57 -1.42
N VAL A 43 13.36 7.46 -1.41
CA VAL A 43 14.25 8.56 -1.83
C VAL A 43 14.03 8.93 -3.30
N GLN A 44 13.89 7.95 -4.20
CA GLN A 44 13.61 8.19 -5.62
C GLN A 44 12.29 8.94 -5.88
N ARG A 45 11.36 8.85 -4.93
CA ARG A 45 10.08 9.57 -4.95
C ARG A 45 10.09 10.86 -4.11
N GLY A 46 11.27 11.32 -3.68
CA GLY A 46 11.45 12.57 -2.93
C GLY A 46 11.05 12.48 -1.45
N VAL A 47 10.84 11.28 -0.91
CA VAL A 47 10.57 11.10 0.52
C VAL A 47 11.87 11.27 1.29
N ARG A 48 11.88 12.21 2.24
CA ARG A 48 13.01 12.43 3.13
C ARG A 48 12.76 11.75 4.47
N PRO A 49 13.62 10.82 4.92
CA PRO A 49 13.50 10.22 6.23
C PRO A 49 13.84 11.25 7.32
N VAL A 50 13.26 11.08 8.50
CA VAL A 50 13.66 11.84 9.71
C VAL A 50 14.83 11.17 10.41
N ARG A 51 15.10 9.90 10.09
CA ARG A 51 16.22 9.14 10.65
C ARG A 51 16.58 7.96 9.76
N VAL A 52 17.87 7.75 9.58
CA VAL A 52 18.44 6.51 9.04
C VAL A 52 18.87 5.62 10.21
N VAL A 53 18.55 4.33 10.13
CA VAL A 53 18.98 3.32 11.08
C VAL A 53 19.78 2.25 10.35
N LEU A 54 21.00 2.00 10.78
CA LEU A 54 21.90 1.02 10.17
C LEU A 54 22.28 -0.05 11.19
N ALA A 55 22.43 -1.29 10.75
CA ALA A 55 23.12 -2.31 11.50
C ALA A 55 24.63 -2.00 11.51
N GLU A 56 25.33 -2.39 12.58
CA GLU A 56 26.77 -2.12 12.77
C GLU A 56 27.59 -2.64 11.59
N SER A 57 27.32 -3.88 11.15
CA SER A 57 28.02 -4.50 10.04
C SER A 57 27.85 -3.76 8.71
N LEU A 58 26.69 -3.11 8.48
CA LEU A 58 26.45 -2.34 7.27
C LEU A 58 27.11 -0.97 7.37
N SER A 59 27.09 -0.33 8.55
CA SER A 59 27.55 1.05 8.75
C SER A 59 29.02 1.29 8.38
N ALA A 60 29.83 0.23 8.36
CA ALA A 60 31.24 0.25 8.01
C ALA A 60 31.52 -0.06 6.53
N THR A 61 30.49 -0.19 5.71
CA THR A 61 30.63 -0.54 4.27
C THR A 61 30.44 0.68 3.37
N VAL A 62 31.00 0.60 2.15
CA VAL A 62 30.80 1.60 1.09
C VAL A 62 29.29 1.77 0.76
N GLN A 63 28.48 0.72 0.90
CA GLN A 63 27.03 0.78 0.68
C GLN A 63 26.30 1.72 1.67
N ALA A 64 26.90 2.00 2.82
CA ALA A 64 26.32 2.94 3.77
C ALA A 64 26.57 4.41 3.40
N GLU A 65 27.56 4.71 2.57
CA GLU A 65 27.97 6.10 2.26
C GLU A 65 26.82 6.95 1.70
N GLU A 66 26.00 6.38 0.81
CA GLU A 66 24.85 7.08 0.24
C GLU A 66 23.80 7.45 1.31
N TRP A 67 23.60 6.59 2.30
CA TRP A 67 22.66 6.81 3.39
C TRP A 67 23.19 7.78 4.44
N LEU A 68 24.52 7.80 4.62
CA LEU A 68 25.21 8.76 5.49
C LEU A 68 25.20 10.18 4.87
N ALA A 69 25.10 10.28 3.56
CA ALA A 69 25.06 11.54 2.82
C ALA A 69 23.69 12.25 2.83
N LEU A 70 22.63 11.63 3.39
CA LEU A 70 21.26 12.18 3.35
C LEU A 70 21.04 13.41 4.25
N ASP A 71 22.05 13.90 4.97
CA ASP A 71 21.94 15.04 5.90
C ASP A 71 20.74 14.92 6.87
N VAL A 72 20.60 13.75 7.47
CA VAL A 72 19.60 13.43 8.50
C VAL A 72 20.28 12.64 9.63
N PRO A 73 19.72 12.64 10.85
CA PRO A 73 20.26 11.85 11.96
C PRO A 73 20.43 10.37 11.58
N VAL A 74 21.64 9.86 11.77
CA VAL A 74 21.96 8.43 11.56
C VAL A 74 22.16 7.75 12.92
N THR A 75 21.57 6.60 13.08
CA THR A 75 21.70 5.74 14.26
C THR A 75 22.24 4.39 13.85
N VAL A 76 23.28 3.93 14.56
CA VAL A 76 23.84 2.59 14.39
C VAL A 76 23.40 1.70 15.53
N MET A 77 22.97 0.49 15.22
CA MET A 77 22.58 -0.55 16.18
C MET A 77 23.42 -1.80 15.99
N SER A 78 23.67 -2.54 17.08
CA SER A 78 24.29 -3.87 16.93
C SER A 78 23.44 -4.75 16.04
N ASP A 79 24.08 -5.66 15.28
CA ASP A 79 23.38 -6.56 14.34
C ASP A 79 22.29 -7.36 15.05
N ALA A 80 22.59 -7.95 16.20
CA ALA A 80 21.63 -8.70 17.01
C ALA A 80 20.40 -7.88 17.43
N LEU A 81 20.61 -6.57 17.71
CA LEU A 81 19.50 -5.69 18.06
C LEU A 81 18.66 -5.37 16.83
N PHE A 82 19.28 -5.11 15.69
CA PHE A 82 18.59 -4.84 14.43
C PHE A 82 17.76 -6.08 13.99
N GLU A 83 18.35 -7.27 14.03
CA GLU A 83 17.64 -8.53 13.75
C GLU A 83 16.42 -8.74 14.63
N SER A 84 16.48 -8.33 15.90
CA SER A 84 15.33 -8.42 16.83
C SER A 84 14.16 -7.49 16.48
N LEU A 85 14.37 -6.49 15.62
CA LEU A 85 13.32 -5.60 15.09
C LEU A 85 12.70 -6.17 13.83
N SER A 86 13.50 -6.84 13.02
CA SER A 86 13.08 -7.38 11.73
C SER A 86 12.09 -8.53 11.90
N GLY A 87 11.04 -8.51 11.10
CA GLY A 87 10.14 -9.65 10.93
C GLY A 87 10.51 -10.51 9.71
N LEU A 88 11.73 -10.35 9.17
CA LEU A 88 12.23 -11.05 7.98
C LEU A 88 13.08 -12.25 8.38
N GLU A 89 13.01 -13.35 7.62
CA GLU A 89 13.93 -14.49 7.73
C GLU A 89 15.38 -14.09 7.41
N SER A 90 15.57 -13.18 6.44
CA SER A 90 16.85 -12.50 6.23
C SER A 90 16.70 -11.04 6.66
N SER A 91 17.30 -10.66 7.77
CA SER A 91 17.19 -9.30 8.28
C SER A 91 17.79 -8.30 7.29
N ALA A 92 16.99 -7.30 6.93
CA ALA A 92 17.54 -6.10 6.34
C ALA A 92 18.49 -5.45 7.35
N ARG A 93 19.60 -4.89 6.89
CA ARG A 93 20.57 -4.25 7.77
C ARG A 93 20.42 -2.74 7.86
N MET A 94 19.32 -2.23 7.31
CA MET A 94 19.02 -0.80 7.32
C MET A 94 17.53 -0.54 7.27
N GLY A 95 17.16 0.67 7.65
CA GLY A 95 15.80 1.17 7.50
C GLY A 95 15.70 2.67 7.77
N PHE A 96 14.54 3.22 7.43
CA PHE A 96 14.21 4.64 7.64
C PHE A 96 13.03 4.79 8.60
N VAL A 97 13.12 5.79 9.47
CA VAL A 97 11.96 6.37 10.11
C VAL A 97 11.50 7.54 9.26
N VAL A 98 10.22 7.55 8.92
CA VAL A 98 9.60 8.59 8.08
C VAL A 98 8.38 9.13 8.79
N ASP A 99 8.18 10.45 8.74
CA ASP A 99 6.96 11.06 9.30
C ASP A 99 5.74 10.66 8.50
N HIS A 100 4.69 10.29 9.21
CA HIS A 100 3.38 10.01 8.62
C HIS A 100 2.61 11.32 8.49
N ALA A 101 2.36 11.73 7.25
CA ALA A 101 1.59 12.93 6.95
C ALA A 101 0.10 12.75 7.30
N ALA A 102 -0.60 13.86 7.44
CA ALA A 102 -2.06 13.86 7.55
C ALA A 102 -2.71 13.20 6.31
N VAL A 103 -3.91 12.65 6.51
CA VAL A 103 -4.68 12.03 5.41
C VAL A 103 -4.95 13.11 4.35
N PRO A 104 -4.53 12.88 3.09
CA PRO A 104 -4.72 13.86 2.03
C PRO A 104 -6.20 13.98 1.63
N ALA A 105 -6.58 15.11 1.07
CA ALA A 105 -7.92 15.29 0.51
C ALA A 105 -8.14 14.35 -0.69
N ILE A 106 -9.38 13.88 -0.86
CA ILE A 106 -9.75 13.04 -2.01
C ILE A 106 -9.65 13.88 -3.30
N LEU A 107 -9.05 13.32 -4.33
CA LEU A 107 -8.99 13.89 -5.68
C LEU A 107 -10.25 13.46 -6.44
N PRO A 108 -11.17 14.39 -6.77
CA PRO A 108 -12.48 14.04 -7.33
C PRO A 108 -12.40 13.26 -8.66
N ASP A 109 -11.46 13.68 -9.53
CA ASP A 109 -11.38 13.20 -10.91
C ASP A 109 -10.19 12.25 -11.16
N ALA A 110 -9.47 11.83 -10.14
CA ALA A 110 -8.31 10.94 -10.33
C ALA A 110 -8.75 9.46 -10.44
N PRO A 111 -8.21 8.69 -11.39
CA PRO A 111 -8.42 7.25 -11.41
C PRO A 111 -8.10 6.63 -10.05
N THR A 112 -9.08 5.94 -9.47
CA THR A 112 -9.09 5.57 -8.05
C THR A 112 -9.28 4.07 -7.86
N VAL A 113 -8.66 3.53 -6.82
CA VAL A 113 -9.00 2.21 -6.27
C VAL A 113 -9.57 2.40 -4.87
N ILE A 114 -10.73 1.82 -4.61
CA ILE A 114 -11.40 1.83 -3.32
C ILE A 114 -11.27 0.43 -2.71
N LEU A 115 -10.76 0.37 -1.49
CA LEU A 115 -10.60 -0.88 -0.74
C LEU A 115 -11.73 -0.98 0.30
N ASP A 116 -12.66 -1.89 0.07
CA ASP A 116 -13.80 -2.12 0.96
C ASP A 116 -13.51 -3.26 1.93
N ARG A 117 -12.97 -2.93 3.10
CA ARG A 117 -12.74 -3.87 4.21
C ARG A 117 -11.76 -5.01 3.91
N LEU A 118 -10.80 -4.82 3.00
CA LEU A 118 -9.73 -5.79 2.76
C LEU A 118 -8.88 -5.96 4.02
N GLN A 119 -8.72 -7.18 4.50
CA GLN A 119 -8.03 -7.45 5.77
C GLN A 119 -6.62 -8.02 5.60
N ASP A 120 -6.34 -8.68 4.49
CA ASP A 120 -5.01 -9.22 4.24
C ASP A 120 -4.04 -8.13 3.74
N ALA A 121 -2.97 -7.92 4.51
CA ALA A 121 -1.95 -6.92 4.21
C ALA A 121 -1.18 -7.20 2.90
N GLY A 122 -1.04 -8.47 2.52
CA GLY A 122 -0.42 -8.89 1.28
C GLY A 122 -1.27 -8.48 0.07
N ASN A 123 -2.59 -8.74 0.14
CA ASN A 123 -3.54 -8.33 -0.89
C ASN A 123 -3.55 -6.80 -1.05
N VAL A 124 -3.64 -6.07 0.06
CA VAL A 124 -3.62 -4.59 0.03
C VAL A 124 -2.34 -4.10 -0.64
N GLY A 125 -1.17 -4.57 -0.21
CA GLY A 125 0.11 -4.16 -0.81
C GLY A 125 0.23 -4.52 -2.29
N ALA A 126 -0.23 -5.69 -2.71
CA ALA A 126 -0.25 -6.10 -4.11
C ALA A 126 -1.17 -5.20 -4.95
N ILE A 127 -2.33 -4.81 -4.42
CA ILE A 127 -3.25 -3.88 -5.09
C ILE A 127 -2.61 -2.49 -5.23
N LEU A 128 -1.92 -1.98 -4.21
CA LEU A 128 -1.17 -0.72 -4.31
C LEU A 128 -0.14 -0.78 -5.44
N ARG A 129 0.59 -1.88 -5.59
CA ARG A 129 1.54 -2.06 -6.69
C ARG A 129 0.86 -2.04 -8.05
N CYS A 130 -0.25 -2.75 -8.21
CA CYS A 130 -1.03 -2.75 -9.45
C CYS A 130 -1.57 -1.34 -9.75
N ALA A 131 -2.13 -0.66 -8.77
CA ALA A 131 -2.63 0.70 -8.92
C ALA A 131 -1.54 1.66 -9.42
N SER A 132 -0.37 1.64 -8.77
CA SER A 132 0.77 2.47 -9.18
C SER A 132 1.28 2.11 -10.59
N ALA A 133 1.39 0.81 -10.90
CA ALA A 133 1.88 0.34 -12.20
C ALA A 133 0.94 0.69 -13.35
N PHE A 134 -0.36 0.67 -13.12
CA PHE A 134 -1.39 0.91 -14.15
C PHE A 134 -1.90 2.36 -14.19
N GLY A 135 -1.19 3.30 -13.55
CA GLY A 135 -1.47 4.73 -13.68
C GLY A 135 -2.64 5.26 -12.85
N PHE A 136 -3.15 4.47 -11.91
CA PHE A 136 -4.08 4.98 -10.89
C PHE A 136 -3.35 5.95 -9.98
N ARG A 137 -4.05 6.98 -9.52
CA ARG A 137 -3.43 8.11 -8.83
C ARG A 137 -3.71 8.10 -7.34
N GLN A 138 -4.80 7.49 -6.92
CA GLN A 138 -5.16 7.41 -5.50
C GLN A 138 -5.76 6.06 -5.11
N VAL A 139 -5.60 5.71 -3.84
CA VAL A 139 -6.24 4.56 -3.21
C VAL A 139 -6.95 5.04 -1.95
N LEU A 140 -8.23 4.72 -1.85
CA LEU A 140 -9.12 5.08 -0.75
C LEU A 140 -9.47 3.82 0.04
N ALA A 141 -9.03 3.74 1.28
CA ALA A 141 -9.31 2.60 2.15
C ALA A 141 -10.43 2.93 3.13
N LEU A 142 -11.55 2.24 2.98
CA LEU A 142 -12.68 2.35 3.89
C LEU A 142 -12.37 1.70 5.24
N GLN A 143 -13.10 2.11 6.28
CA GLN A 143 -12.99 1.51 7.61
C GLN A 143 -13.14 -0.01 7.55
N GLY A 144 -12.29 -0.71 8.32
CA GLY A 144 -12.18 -2.15 8.29
C GLY A 144 -11.12 -2.69 7.33
N THR A 145 -10.49 -1.84 6.50
CA THR A 145 -9.35 -2.22 5.66
C THR A 145 -8.06 -2.26 6.49
N ALA A 146 -7.16 -3.17 6.16
CA ALA A 146 -5.84 -3.25 6.78
C ALA A 146 -5.10 -1.91 6.64
N ALA A 147 -4.41 -1.51 7.71
CA ALA A 147 -3.74 -0.23 7.82
C ALA A 147 -2.68 -0.04 6.72
N LEU A 148 -2.87 0.95 5.85
CA LEU A 148 -2.07 1.13 4.63
C LEU A 148 -0.58 1.35 4.91
N TRP A 149 -0.25 2.03 6.00
CA TRP A 149 1.13 2.35 6.40
C TRP A 149 1.70 1.38 7.45
N SER A 150 1.02 0.23 7.67
CA SER A 150 1.59 -0.84 8.49
C SER A 150 2.82 -1.43 7.82
N HIS A 151 3.78 -1.89 8.62
CA HIS A 151 5.01 -2.51 8.12
C HIS A 151 4.74 -3.66 7.13
N LYS A 152 3.69 -4.46 7.38
CA LYS A 152 3.30 -5.57 6.48
C LYS A 152 2.83 -5.08 5.11
N VAL A 153 2.01 -4.02 5.06
CA VAL A 153 1.52 -3.46 3.80
C VAL A 153 2.62 -2.71 3.06
N LEU A 154 3.48 -1.95 3.77
CA LEU A 154 4.65 -1.28 3.20
C LEU A 154 5.57 -2.28 2.49
N ARG A 155 5.85 -3.42 3.12
CA ARG A 155 6.66 -4.49 2.52
C ARG A 155 6.00 -5.08 1.28
N ALA A 156 4.72 -5.46 1.38
CA ALA A 156 3.98 -6.03 0.24
C ALA A 156 3.85 -5.02 -0.91
N GLY A 157 3.73 -3.73 -0.60
CA GLY A 157 3.59 -2.64 -1.56
C GLY A 157 4.88 -2.25 -2.29
N MET A 158 6.07 -2.69 -1.80
CA MET A 158 7.35 -2.52 -2.47
C MET A 158 7.64 -1.08 -2.94
N GLY A 159 7.21 -0.07 -2.16
CA GLY A 159 7.41 1.34 -2.47
C GLY A 159 6.33 2.00 -3.34
N ALA A 160 5.29 1.29 -3.75
CA ALA A 160 4.16 1.86 -4.49
C ALA A 160 3.46 3.01 -3.74
N HIS A 161 3.49 2.97 -2.41
CA HIS A 161 2.95 4.01 -1.53
C HIS A 161 3.38 5.42 -1.93
N PHE A 162 4.64 5.58 -2.29
CA PHE A 162 5.24 6.90 -2.56
C PHE A 162 4.86 7.48 -3.93
N GLY A 163 4.16 6.71 -4.77
CA GLY A 163 3.64 7.16 -6.06
C GLY A 163 2.14 7.38 -6.08
N LEU A 164 1.46 7.12 -4.97
CA LEU A 164 0.02 7.15 -4.83
C LEU A 164 -0.41 8.14 -3.76
N GLN A 165 -1.55 8.78 -3.95
CA GLN A 165 -2.26 9.45 -2.88
C GLN A 165 -3.07 8.43 -2.11
N LEU A 166 -2.77 8.26 -0.83
CA LEU A 166 -3.37 7.24 0.03
C LEU A 166 -4.20 7.90 1.12
N ALA A 167 -5.50 7.62 1.13
CA ALA A 167 -6.39 8.00 2.22
C ALA A 167 -7.00 6.76 2.87
N GLU A 168 -7.01 6.71 4.20
CA GLU A 168 -7.48 5.55 4.97
C GLU A 168 -8.42 5.94 6.11
N GLY A 169 -9.16 4.94 6.61
CA GLY A 169 -10.12 5.14 7.69
C GLY A 169 -11.39 5.87 7.24
N LEU A 170 -11.65 5.90 5.94
CA LEU A 170 -12.75 6.64 5.34
C LEU A 170 -14.09 5.95 5.62
N GLN A 171 -15.14 6.76 5.73
CA GLN A 171 -16.53 6.33 5.68
C GLN A 171 -16.99 6.21 4.23
N GLU A 172 -18.09 5.51 4.01
CA GLU A 172 -18.68 5.42 2.68
C GLU A 172 -19.16 6.79 2.14
N SER A 173 -19.62 7.68 3.01
CA SER A 173 -20.02 9.04 2.68
C SER A 173 -18.88 9.91 2.15
N ASP A 174 -17.63 9.61 2.53
CA ASP A 174 -16.47 10.36 2.03
C ASP A 174 -16.26 10.15 0.52
N LEU A 175 -16.79 9.04 -0.03
CA LEU A 175 -16.77 8.77 -1.46
C LEU A 175 -17.67 9.71 -2.28
N ASP A 176 -18.53 10.50 -1.66
CA ASP A 176 -19.35 11.51 -2.33
C ASP A 176 -18.50 12.64 -2.92
N ALA A 177 -17.25 12.76 -2.47
CA ALA A 177 -16.26 13.66 -3.06
C ALA A 177 -15.76 13.21 -4.46
N LEU A 178 -16.04 11.97 -4.88
CA LEU A 178 -15.63 11.48 -6.20
C LEU A 178 -16.62 11.88 -7.29
N SER A 179 -16.09 12.40 -8.39
CA SER A 179 -16.86 12.70 -9.62
C SER A 179 -16.84 11.54 -10.62
N LEU A 180 -16.03 10.51 -10.37
CA LEU A 180 -15.86 9.37 -11.26
C LEU A 180 -16.92 8.28 -11.02
N PRO A 181 -17.32 7.53 -12.09
CA PRO A 181 -18.20 6.39 -11.92
C PRO A 181 -17.57 5.31 -11.06
N LEU A 182 -18.33 4.76 -10.12
CA LEU A 182 -17.93 3.60 -9.34
C LEU A 182 -18.11 2.33 -10.20
N VAL A 183 -17.09 1.49 -10.24
CA VAL A 183 -17.12 0.18 -10.90
C VAL A 183 -16.81 -0.89 -9.86
N THR A 184 -17.70 -1.87 -9.72
CA THR A 184 -17.53 -2.97 -8.78
C THR A 184 -17.28 -4.28 -9.50
N THR A 185 -16.61 -5.21 -8.82
CA THR A 185 -16.49 -6.60 -9.29
C THR A 185 -17.53 -7.49 -8.62
N SER A 186 -18.08 -8.43 -9.39
CA SER A 186 -18.95 -9.49 -8.90
C SER A 186 -18.51 -10.83 -9.52
N SER A 187 -18.60 -11.92 -8.76
CA SER A 187 -18.37 -13.27 -9.30
C SER A 187 -19.59 -13.81 -10.06
N HIS A 188 -20.78 -13.26 -9.78
CA HIS A 188 -22.04 -13.85 -10.23
C HIS A 188 -22.84 -13.00 -11.23
N SER A 189 -22.65 -11.69 -11.24
CA SER A 189 -23.50 -10.75 -11.97
C SER A 189 -22.72 -9.73 -12.79
N GLY A 190 -23.40 -9.18 -13.81
CA GLY A 190 -22.84 -8.15 -14.69
C GLY A 190 -22.19 -8.67 -15.96
N PRO A 191 -21.93 -7.79 -16.93
CA PRO A 191 -21.23 -8.10 -18.16
C PRO A 191 -19.79 -8.55 -17.91
N CYS A 192 -19.28 -9.38 -18.82
CA CYS A 192 -17.88 -9.80 -18.73
C CYS A 192 -16.92 -8.66 -19.07
N LEU A 193 -15.85 -8.54 -18.29
CA LEU A 193 -14.83 -7.50 -18.46
C LEU A 193 -14.26 -7.46 -19.89
N HIS A 194 -13.89 -8.62 -20.46
CA HIS A 194 -13.33 -8.71 -21.80
C HIS A 194 -14.32 -8.30 -22.90
N GLU A 195 -15.63 -8.48 -22.68
CA GLU A 195 -16.67 -8.04 -23.61
C GLU A 195 -16.80 -6.53 -23.59
N LEU A 196 -16.77 -5.92 -22.39
CA LEU A 196 -16.78 -4.46 -22.23
C LEU A 196 -15.56 -3.80 -22.88
N GLN A 197 -14.38 -4.41 -22.76
CA GLN A 197 -13.18 -3.93 -23.45
C GLN A 197 -13.34 -3.99 -24.97
N ARG A 198 -13.77 -5.13 -25.53
CA ARG A 198 -13.98 -5.28 -26.97
C ARG A 198 -15.02 -4.32 -27.54
N GLN A 199 -15.99 -3.92 -26.73
CA GLN A 199 -17.06 -2.99 -27.09
C GLN A 199 -16.72 -1.53 -26.79
N ASN A 200 -15.52 -1.23 -26.27
CA ASN A 200 -15.12 0.11 -25.81
C ASN A 200 -16.11 0.72 -24.77
N ARG A 201 -16.68 -0.12 -23.92
CA ARG A 201 -17.66 0.27 -22.90
C ARG A 201 -17.10 0.29 -21.47
N LEU A 202 -15.85 -0.12 -21.31
CA LEU A 202 -15.17 -0.01 -20.03
C LEU A 202 -14.71 1.44 -19.82
N PRO A 203 -15.09 2.11 -18.72
CA PRO A 203 -14.63 3.46 -18.46
C PRO A 203 -13.10 3.52 -18.32
N ALA A 204 -12.44 4.35 -19.12
CA ALA A 204 -10.99 4.57 -19.00
C ALA A 204 -10.62 5.27 -17.69
N ARG A 205 -11.54 6.08 -17.15
CA ARG A 205 -11.38 6.77 -15.86
C ARG A 205 -12.56 6.41 -14.96
N CYS A 206 -12.28 5.72 -13.89
CA CYS A 206 -13.28 5.25 -12.93
C CYS A 206 -12.66 5.04 -11.53
N ALA A 207 -13.51 4.74 -10.58
CA ALA A 207 -13.14 4.28 -9.25
C ALA A 207 -13.52 2.80 -9.10
N TRP A 208 -12.51 1.93 -9.13
CA TRP A 208 -12.68 0.49 -8.92
C TRP A 208 -12.85 0.17 -7.44
N VAL A 209 -13.89 -0.56 -7.10
CA VAL A 209 -14.14 -1.03 -5.73
C VAL A 209 -13.72 -2.49 -5.62
N MET A 210 -12.74 -2.75 -4.75
CA MET A 210 -12.26 -4.09 -4.39
C MET A 210 -12.83 -4.46 -3.03
N GLY A 211 -13.60 -5.55 -2.98
CA GLY A 211 -14.34 -5.96 -1.80
C GLY A 211 -13.57 -6.92 -0.90
N HIS A 212 -14.12 -7.16 0.29
CA HIS A 212 -13.62 -8.10 1.29
C HIS A 212 -13.42 -9.50 0.69
N GLU A 213 -12.34 -10.20 1.10
CA GLU A 213 -11.91 -11.48 0.53
C GLU A 213 -13.02 -12.57 0.58
N GLY A 214 -13.81 -12.61 1.64
CA GLY A 214 -14.87 -13.62 1.80
C GLY A 214 -16.28 -13.11 1.54
N GLN A 215 -16.52 -11.79 1.65
CA GLN A 215 -17.88 -11.22 1.56
C GLN A 215 -18.10 -10.40 0.27
N GLY A 216 -17.02 -10.13 -0.48
CA GLY A 216 -17.09 -9.26 -1.64
C GLY A 216 -17.34 -7.78 -1.28
N VAL A 217 -17.77 -7.02 -2.26
CA VAL A 217 -18.17 -5.62 -2.09
C VAL A 217 -19.49 -5.53 -1.36
N ARG A 218 -19.61 -4.61 -0.37
CA ARG A 218 -20.85 -4.40 0.37
C ARG A 218 -22.01 -3.95 -0.54
N GLU A 219 -23.22 -4.32 -0.18
CA GLU A 219 -24.41 -4.04 -1.00
C GLU A 219 -24.66 -2.55 -1.26
N SER A 220 -24.40 -1.69 -0.27
CA SER A 220 -24.51 -0.24 -0.43
C SER A 220 -23.61 0.32 -1.52
N LEU A 221 -22.37 -0.14 -1.64
CA LEU A 221 -21.46 0.24 -2.71
C LEU A 221 -21.85 -0.37 -4.05
N MET A 222 -22.34 -1.61 -4.04
CA MET A 222 -22.86 -2.24 -5.26
C MET A 222 -24.07 -1.48 -5.81
N ALA A 223 -24.96 -1.00 -4.94
CA ALA A 223 -26.13 -0.19 -5.32
C ALA A 223 -25.75 1.18 -5.88
N ARG A 224 -24.63 1.76 -5.45
CA ARG A 224 -24.07 3.04 -5.94
C ARG A 224 -23.27 2.89 -7.22
N ALA A 225 -22.86 1.66 -7.58
CA ALA A 225 -22.00 1.42 -8.72
C ALA A 225 -22.73 1.71 -10.05
N SER A 226 -22.08 2.48 -10.91
CA SER A 226 -22.56 2.72 -12.29
C SER A 226 -22.42 1.47 -13.16
N LEU A 227 -21.51 0.57 -12.79
CA LEU A 227 -21.24 -0.65 -13.52
C LEU A 227 -20.76 -1.75 -12.57
N GLN A 228 -21.36 -2.94 -12.68
CA GLN A 228 -20.86 -4.17 -12.06
C GLN A 228 -20.24 -5.02 -13.13
N VAL A 229 -19.04 -5.56 -12.89
CA VAL A 229 -18.26 -6.29 -13.88
C VAL A 229 -17.92 -7.67 -13.38
N ARG A 230 -18.00 -8.66 -14.26
CA ARG A 230 -17.58 -10.04 -13.99
C ARG A 230 -16.31 -10.38 -14.74
N ILE A 231 -15.35 -10.98 -14.05
CA ILE A 231 -14.20 -11.62 -14.71
C ILE A 231 -14.62 -13.04 -15.11
N ALA A 232 -14.50 -13.36 -16.40
CA ALA A 232 -14.82 -14.69 -16.87
C ALA A 232 -13.87 -15.74 -16.28
N GLN A 233 -14.43 -16.81 -15.73
CA GLN A 233 -13.71 -17.92 -15.11
C GLN A 233 -14.16 -19.25 -15.75
N PRO A 234 -13.65 -19.60 -16.94
CA PRO A 234 -14.10 -20.81 -17.65
C PRO A 234 -13.72 -22.11 -16.94
N GLY A 235 -12.79 -22.06 -15.97
CA GLY A 235 -12.38 -23.21 -15.17
C GLY A 235 -13.39 -23.62 -14.09
N GLY A 236 -14.46 -22.84 -13.86
CA GLY A 236 -15.53 -23.19 -12.91
C GLY A 236 -15.22 -22.87 -11.45
N GLU A 237 -14.14 -22.16 -11.16
CA GLU A 237 -13.82 -21.70 -9.80
C GLU A 237 -14.83 -20.64 -9.31
N GLU A 238 -15.12 -20.62 -8.01
CA GLU A 238 -16.10 -19.68 -7.43
C GLU A 238 -15.61 -18.24 -7.41
N SER A 239 -14.30 -18.03 -7.20
CA SER A 239 -13.73 -16.69 -7.08
C SER A 239 -12.22 -16.66 -7.37
N LEU A 240 -11.70 -15.47 -7.67
CA LEU A 240 -10.27 -15.18 -7.72
C LEU A 240 -9.83 -14.50 -6.43
N ASN A 241 -8.54 -14.66 -6.09
CA ASN A 241 -7.92 -13.80 -5.09
C ASN A 241 -8.15 -12.33 -5.46
N VAL A 242 -8.47 -11.48 -4.47
CA VAL A 242 -8.87 -10.09 -4.70
C VAL A 242 -7.76 -9.25 -5.35
N ALA A 243 -6.49 -9.49 -5.03
CA ALA A 243 -5.38 -8.79 -5.66
C ALA A 243 -5.19 -9.21 -7.13
N THR A 244 -5.45 -10.49 -7.45
CA THR A 244 -5.46 -11.00 -8.82
C THR A 244 -6.62 -10.37 -9.61
N ALA A 245 -7.82 -10.34 -9.04
CA ALA A 245 -8.97 -9.68 -9.67
C ALA A 245 -8.70 -8.18 -9.90
N ALA A 246 -8.12 -7.49 -8.91
CA ALA A 246 -7.71 -6.10 -9.05
C ALA A 246 -6.71 -5.91 -10.19
N ALA A 247 -5.66 -6.74 -10.29
CA ALA A 247 -4.67 -6.64 -11.36
C ALA A 247 -5.31 -6.73 -12.75
N ILE A 248 -6.25 -7.67 -12.94
CA ILE A 248 -6.98 -7.86 -14.20
C ILE A 248 -7.83 -6.62 -14.51
N CYS A 249 -8.60 -6.12 -13.55
CA CYS A 249 -9.50 -4.99 -13.75
C CYS A 249 -8.74 -3.68 -14.00
N LEU A 250 -7.70 -3.41 -13.21
CA LEU A 250 -6.91 -2.19 -13.34
C LEU A 250 -6.13 -2.17 -14.66
N HIS A 251 -5.55 -3.32 -15.07
CA HIS A 251 -4.90 -3.44 -16.36
C HIS A 251 -5.89 -3.21 -17.51
N ALA A 252 -7.08 -3.80 -17.43
CA ALA A 252 -8.12 -3.63 -18.44
C ALA A 252 -8.52 -2.15 -18.62
N SER A 253 -8.66 -1.39 -17.52
CA SER A 253 -8.92 0.06 -17.60
C SER A 253 -7.72 0.84 -18.14
N ALA A 254 -6.50 0.50 -17.75
CA ALA A 254 -5.29 1.18 -18.20
C ALA A 254 -5.04 1.01 -19.71
N THR A 255 -5.52 -0.09 -20.29
CA THR A 255 -5.38 -0.41 -21.72
C THR A 255 -6.65 -0.12 -22.53
N ALA A 256 -7.72 0.37 -21.89
CA ALA A 256 -8.92 0.80 -22.58
C ALA A 256 -8.63 2.07 -23.38
N GLY A 257 -8.50 1.96 -24.69
CA GLY A 257 -8.21 3.07 -25.60
C GLY A 257 -6.78 3.12 -26.12
N LEU A 258 -5.95 2.09 -25.80
CA LEU A 258 -4.74 1.79 -26.54
C LEU A 258 -5.13 0.90 -27.73
#